data_fa48bf6c6b74b5d7f91619446f484877
#
_entry.id   fa48bf6c6b74b5d7f91619446f484877
#
_cell.length_a   1.000
_cell.length_b   1.000
_cell.length_c   1.000
_cell.angle_alpha   90.00
_cell.angle_beta   90.00
_cell.angle_gamma   90.00
#
_symmetry.space_group_name_H-M   'P 1'
#
loop_
_entity.id
_entity.type
_entity.pdbx_description
1 polymer ?
#
loop_
_entity_poly.entity_id
_entity_poly.type
_entity_poly.pdbx_seq_one_letter_code
_entity_poly.pdbx_strand_id
1 'polypeptide(L)'
;MNRKALLDALGPTPRSLSDLAQQLGVTRKDIQDALPHVVRSARAAGRRIVVVPARCRDCDFTFGDDKLSKPSRCPRCKSSWLHEPLLGV
;
A
#
# COMPACT_ATOMS: atom_id res chain seq x y z
N MET A 1 -12.10 7.93 9.15
CA MET A 1 -11.60 8.32 7.81
C MET A 1 -12.60 7.96 6.75
N ASN A 2 -12.80 8.85 5.78
CA ASN A 2 -13.72 8.61 4.66
C ASN A 2 -12.99 7.79 3.59
N ARG A 3 -13.59 6.67 3.14
CA ARG A 3 -13.02 5.82 2.08
C ARG A 3 -12.83 6.57 0.77
N LYS A 4 -13.75 7.48 0.46
CA LYS A 4 -13.65 8.32 -0.74
C LYS A 4 -12.41 9.22 -0.66
N ALA A 5 -12.10 9.78 0.50
CA ALA A 5 -10.91 10.59 0.69
C ALA A 5 -9.64 9.79 0.43
N LEU A 6 -9.60 8.54 0.89
CA LEU A 6 -8.46 7.65 0.62
C LEU A 6 -8.37 7.33 -0.88
N LEU A 7 -9.47 7.01 -1.53
CA LEU A 7 -9.48 6.73 -2.96
C LEU A 7 -9.02 7.95 -3.78
N ASP A 8 -9.46 9.14 -3.40
CA ASP A 8 -9.07 10.38 -4.05
C ASP A 8 -7.60 10.72 -3.82
N ALA A 9 -7.02 10.30 -2.69
CA ALA A 9 -5.61 10.47 -2.40
C ALA A 9 -4.71 9.56 -3.24
N LEU A 10 -5.24 8.43 -3.72
CA LEU A 10 -4.53 7.54 -4.63
C LEU A 10 -4.52 8.17 -6.02
N GLY A 11 -3.35 8.67 -6.43
CA GLY A 11 -3.18 9.31 -7.73
C GLY A 11 -2.37 8.44 -8.69
N PRO A 12 -2.00 9.00 -9.86
CA PRO A 12 -1.16 8.29 -10.83
C PRO A 12 0.25 8.02 -10.32
N THR A 13 0.70 8.75 -9.29
CA THR A 13 2.00 8.50 -8.65
C THR A 13 1.78 7.55 -7.47
N PRO A 14 2.35 6.35 -7.49
CA PRO A 14 2.21 5.41 -6.37
C PRO A 14 2.77 5.96 -5.06
N ARG A 15 2.09 5.69 -3.95
CA ARG A 15 2.47 6.17 -2.61
C ARG A 15 2.40 5.03 -1.59
N SER A 16 3.26 5.09 -0.57
CA SER A 16 3.25 4.12 0.53
C SER A 16 2.10 4.42 1.50
N LEU A 17 1.76 3.44 2.36
CA LEU A 17 0.77 3.65 3.42
C LEU A 17 1.21 4.77 4.37
N SER A 18 2.51 4.86 4.65
CA SER A 18 3.05 5.93 5.49
C SER A 18 2.80 7.30 4.89
N ASP A 19 3.02 7.46 3.58
CA ASP A 19 2.76 8.72 2.88
C ASP A 19 1.27 9.06 2.89
N LEU A 20 0.41 8.07 2.64
CA LEU A 20 -1.04 8.28 2.65
C LEU A 20 -1.54 8.65 4.04
N ALA A 21 -1.03 8.00 5.08
CA ALA A 21 -1.39 8.29 6.47
C ALA A 21 -1.02 9.72 6.83
N GLN A 22 0.17 10.17 6.45
CA GLN A 22 0.64 11.51 6.71
C GLN A 22 -0.19 12.54 5.94
N GLN A 23 -0.50 12.26 4.67
CA GLN A 23 -1.30 13.16 3.84
C GLN A 23 -2.71 13.33 4.37
N LEU A 24 -3.33 12.27 4.88
CA LEU A 24 -4.70 12.28 5.36
C LEU A 24 -4.81 12.59 6.86
N GLY A 25 -3.69 12.66 7.57
CA GLY A 25 -3.69 12.94 9.00
C GLY A 25 -4.25 11.79 9.84
N VAL A 26 -4.06 10.55 9.40
CA VAL A 26 -4.54 9.33 10.08
C VAL A 26 -3.38 8.38 10.32
N THR A 27 -3.63 7.26 11.02
CA THR A 27 -2.60 6.25 11.26
C THR A 27 -2.50 5.28 10.09
N ARG A 28 -1.35 4.60 9.98
CA ARG A 28 -1.16 3.54 8.98
C ARG A 28 -2.19 2.43 9.16
N LYS A 29 -2.53 2.10 10.39
CA LYS A 29 -3.54 1.08 10.69
C LYS A 29 -4.90 1.46 10.14
N ASP A 30 -5.28 2.73 10.27
CA ASP A 30 -6.55 3.22 9.72
C ASP A 30 -6.63 2.98 8.21
N ILE A 31 -5.54 3.28 7.50
CA ILE A 31 -5.46 3.05 6.05
C ILE A 31 -5.49 1.56 5.74
N GLN A 32 -4.72 0.76 6.46
CA GLN A 32 -4.66 -0.68 6.26
C GLN A 32 -6.03 -1.33 6.44
N ASP A 33 -6.79 -0.91 7.44
CA ASP A 33 -8.15 -1.43 7.69
C ASP A 33 -9.14 -0.99 6.61
N ALA A 34 -8.94 0.18 6.02
CA ALA A 34 -9.82 0.72 4.98
C ALA A 34 -9.51 0.16 3.58
N LEU A 35 -8.30 -0.31 3.34
CA LEU A 35 -7.85 -0.72 2.00
C LEU A 35 -8.74 -1.77 1.32
N PRO A 36 -9.17 -2.87 1.99
CA PRO A 36 -10.03 -3.84 1.33
C PRO A 36 -11.32 -3.23 0.79
N HIS A 37 -11.89 -2.28 1.53
CA HIS A 37 -13.09 -1.56 1.12
C HIS A 37 -12.81 -0.61 -0.04
N VAL A 38 -11.69 0.08 0.01
CA VAL A 38 -11.28 1.02 -1.05
C VAL A 38 -11.00 0.29 -2.36
N VAL A 39 -10.33 -0.86 -2.30
CA VAL A 39 -10.06 -1.69 -3.48
C VAL A 39 -11.38 -2.14 -4.11
N ARG A 40 -12.33 -2.55 -3.29
CA ARG A 40 -13.65 -2.98 -3.76
C ARG A 40 -14.41 -1.83 -4.40
N SER A 41 -14.40 -0.65 -3.78
CA SER A 41 -15.06 0.55 -4.29
C SER A 41 -14.43 1.02 -5.61
N ALA A 42 -13.12 0.98 -5.71
CA ALA A 42 -12.41 1.34 -6.93
C ALA A 42 -12.78 0.40 -8.08
N ARG A 43 -12.84 -0.90 -7.80
CA ARG A 43 -13.20 -1.90 -8.79
C ARG A 43 -14.64 -1.70 -9.29
N ALA A 44 -15.57 -1.39 -8.37
CA ALA A 44 -16.96 -1.11 -8.73
C ALA A 44 -17.09 0.16 -9.59
N ALA A 45 -16.21 1.14 -9.40
CA ALA A 45 -16.17 2.37 -10.18
C ALA A 45 -15.38 2.24 -11.49
N GLY A 46 -14.93 1.03 -11.84
CA GLY A 46 -14.15 0.80 -13.05
C GLY A 46 -12.70 1.25 -12.93
N ARG A 47 -12.22 1.53 -11.72
CA ARG A 47 -10.83 1.92 -11.47
C ARG A 47 -10.01 0.71 -11.03
N ARG A 48 -8.75 0.67 -11.40
CA ARG A 48 -7.81 -0.37 -11.00
C ARG A 48 -6.79 0.19 -10.03
N ILE A 49 -6.65 -0.45 -8.87
CA ILE A 49 -5.58 -0.12 -7.93
C ILE A 49 -4.28 -0.72 -8.46
N VAL A 50 -3.27 0.13 -8.62
CA VAL A 50 -1.93 -0.28 -9.03
C VAL A 50 -1.09 -0.48 -7.78
N VAL A 51 -0.45 -1.63 -7.67
CA VAL A 51 0.42 -1.97 -6.53
C VAL A 51 1.85 -2.14 -7.05
N VAL A 52 2.78 -1.35 -6.51
CA VAL A 52 4.21 -1.60 -6.69
C VAL A 52 4.63 -2.48 -5.51
N PRO A 53 5.03 -3.74 -5.76
CA PRO A 53 5.29 -4.68 -4.67
C PRO A 53 6.40 -4.23 -3.74
N ALA A 54 6.31 -4.62 -2.46
CA ALA A 54 7.40 -4.46 -1.51
C ALA A 54 8.62 -5.26 -1.95
N ARG A 55 9.80 -4.79 -1.60
CA ARG A 55 11.05 -5.42 -2.00
C ARG A 55 12.06 -5.39 -0.85
N CYS A 56 12.83 -6.47 -0.71
CA CYS A 56 13.93 -6.51 0.24
C CYS A 56 15.10 -5.69 -0.30
N ARG A 57 15.68 -4.83 0.54
CA ARG A 57 16.84 -4.03 0.15
C ARG A 57 18.15 -4.81 0.20
N ASP A 58 18.18 -5.94 0.93
CA ASP A 58 19.38 -6.74 1.08
C ASP A 58 19.54 -7.79 -0.01
N CYS A 59 18.45 -8.49 -0.38
CA CYS A 59 18.53 -9.61 -1.33
C CYS A 59 17.66 -9.43 -2.56
N ASP A 60 16.97 -8.29 -2.72
CA ASP A 60 16.08 -7.97 -3.83
C ASP A 60 14.87 -8.91 -3.96
N PHE A 61 14.53 -9.63 -2.89
CA PHE A 61 13.31 -10.44 -2.91
C PHE A 61 12.09 -9.55 -3.12
N THR A 62 11.27 -9.88 -4.11
CA THR A 62 10.04 -9.15 -4.41
C THR A 62 8.85 -9.87 -3.79
N PHE A 63 8.09 -9.16 -2.97
CA PHE A 63 6.87 -9.69 -2.35
C PHE A 63 5.74 -9.73 -3.38
N GLY A 64 4.67 -10.48 -3.06
CA GLY A 64 3.49 -10.49 -3.90
C GLY A 64 2.76 -9.15 -3.90
N ASP A 65 2.05 -8.85 -4.98
CA ASP A 65 1.28 -7.61 -5.12
C ASP A 65 0.01 -7.60 -4.26
N ASP A 66 -0.32 -8.70 -3.60
CA ASP A 66 -1.39 -8.78 -2.61
C ASP A 66 -0.97 -8.22 -1.24
N LYS A 67 0.33 -7.98 -1.03
CA LYS A 67 0.86 -7.38 0.19
C LYS A 67 0.75 -5.86 0.10
N LEU A 68 -0.30 -5.31 0.70
CA LEU A 68 -0.60 -3.88 0.65
C LEU A 68 0.07 -3.08 1.77
N SER A 69 0.60 -3.74 2.80
CA SER A 69 1.32 -3.12 3.90
C SER A 69 2.74 -3.63 3.96
N LYS A 70 3.63 -2.87 4.61
CA LYS A 70 5.04 -3.24 4.74
C LYS A 70 5.18 -4.56 5.51
N PRO A 71 5.84 -5.58 4.93
CA PRO A 71 6.14 -6.82 5.64
C PRO A 71 7.12 -6.56 6.78
N SER A 72 7.11 -7.39 7.80
CA SER A 72 8.02 -7.25 8.94
C SER A 72 9.43 -7.75 8.65
N ARG A 73 9.53 -8.80 7.83
CA ARG A 73 10.82 -9.41 7.47
C ARG A 73 10.76 -10.05 6.10
N CYS A 74 11.94 -10.12 5.46
CA CYS A 74 12.10 -10.88 4.23
C CYS A 74 12.10 -12.38 4.55
N PRO A 75 11.27 -13.20 3.88
CA PRO A 75 11.25 -14.63 4.12
C PRO A 75 12.52 -15.33 3.59
N ARG A 76 13.26 -14.68 2.70
CA ARG A 76 14.45 -15.26 2.09
C ARG A 76 15.71 -15.03 2.92
N CYS A 77 15.97 -13.80 3.35
CA CYS A 77 17.18 -13.43 4.10
C CYS A 77 16.91 -12.95 5.52
N LYS A 78 15.65 -12.88 5.91
CA LYS A 78 15.18 -12.45 7.24
C LYS A 78 15.59 -11.03 7.62
N SER A 79 15.98 -10.21 6.65
CA SER A 79 16.26 -8.79 6.87
C SER A 79 14.98 -8.03 7.15
N SER A 80 15.06 -7.01 7.98
CA SER A 80 13.96 -6.07 8.20
C SER A 80 14.09 -4.81 7.33
N TRP A 81 15.15 -4.73 6.53
CA TRP A 81 15.41 -3.56 5.67
C TRP A 81 14.67 -3.71 4.35
N LEU A 82 13.42 -3.26 4.34
CA LEU A 82 12.49 -3.50 3.24
C LEU A 82 11.94 -2.18 2.70
N HIS A 83 11.68 -2.16 1.38
CA HIS A 83 10.87 -1.12 0.78
C HIS A 83 9.40 -1.38 1.07
N GLU A 84 8.64 -0.34 1.42
CA GLU A 84 7.19 -0.46 1.53
C GLU A 84 6.56 -0.63 0.16
N PRO A 85 5.44 -1.38 0.06
CA PRO A 85 4.68 -1.39 -1.18
C PRO A 85 4.07 -0.01 -1.44
N LEU A 86 3.90 0.34 -2.71
CA LEU A 86 3.32 1.60 -3.13
C LEU A 86 1.98 1.34 -3.80
N LEU A 87 1.04 2.25 -3.60
CA LEU A 87 -0.32 2.15 -4.12
C LEU A 87 -0.68 3.37 -4.94
N GLY A 88 -1.37 3.15 -6.05
CA GLY A 88 -1.86 4.22 -6.91
C GLY A 88 -3.06 3.76 -7.75
N VAL A 89 -3.50 4.61 -8.63
CA VAL A 89 -4.59 4.31 -9.57
C VAL A 89 -4.20 4.64 -11.00
#